data_a17c93300de142fe5ea1b1ad8b7ef71e
#
_entry.id   a17c93300de142fe5ea1b1ad8b7ef71e
#
_cell.length_a   1.000
_cell.length_b   1.000
_cell.length_c   1.000
_cell.angle_alpha   90.00
_cell.angle_beta   90.00
_cell.angle_gamma   90.00
#
_symmetry.space_group_name_H-M   'P 1'
#
loop_
_entity.id
_entity.type
_entity.pdbx_description
1 polymer ?
#
loop_
_entity_poly.entity_id
_entity_poly.type
_entity_poly.pdbx_seq_one_letter_code
_entity_poly.pdbx_strand_id
1 'polypeptide(L)'
;MAPPAAALRDPLRLPAGLAPLAGVGGLPVPGAAQAVAPDGARLLVLPAETIRAVTLAISTLGLPFTPSTGAGSAGPRAYSCDGLVRSVFEQAGLPTPAAAAEQMAAGIPVDVADVQPGDLVFLGPGERGVQHVGIALDPRTVLAADARATSVAVTGFDPAAVLGVSRPSLGARPPAAVPQRTAAGPVHRCNGVQLRVGSAAGAWGGFPNGLIPTSALCPIGFGAHRLRCDAAQTYGAMSAAFAASFGRPLCVTDSYRTFPEQINLYSRKPALAAVPGTSNHGWGLALDLCGGAESFGTAQWTWMAANAPSFGWVHPPWAAPGRGREEPWHWEYAG
;
A
#
# COMPACT_ATOMS: atom_id res chain seq x y z
N MET A 1 10.60 4.12 -30.39
CA MET A 1 9.34 4.85 -30.53
C MET A 1 8.52 4.55 -29.29
N ALA A 2 8.29 5.53 -28.42
CA ALA A 2 7.38 5.39 -27.30
C ALA A 2 5.94 5.36 -27.84
N PRO A 3 5.03 4.52 -27.30
CA PRO A 3 3.63 4.54 -27.68
C PRO A 3 3.02 5.90 -27.32
N PRO A 4 2.06 6.40 -28.12
CA PRO A 4 1.50 7.73 -27.91
C PRO A 4 0.77 7.79 -26.57
N ALA A 5 1.05 8.82 -25.80
CA ALA A 5 0.49 9.10 -24.47
C ALA A 5 -1.06 9.22 -24.42
N ALA A 6 -1.73 9.19 -25.56
CA ALA A 6 -3.18 9.29 -25.69
C ALA A 6 -3.93 7.99 -25.34
N ALA A 7 -3.30 6.82 -25.40
CA ALA A 7 -3.96 5.54 -25.12
C ALA A 7 -4.18 5.25 -23.62
N LEU A 8 -3.53 6.01 -22.73
CA LEU A 8 -3.64 5.87 -21.27
C LEU A 8 -4.66 6.83 -20.63
N ARG A 9 -5.36 7.64 -21.43
CA ARG A 9 -6.23 8.71 -20.93
C ARG A 9 -7.73 8.41 -20.97
N ASP A 10 -8.13 7.24 -21.44
CA ASP A 10 -9.54 6.83 -21.35
C ASP A 10 -9.75 6.04 -20.05
N PRO A 11 -10.29 6.68 -18.99
CA PRO A 11 -10.49 6.05 -17.69
C PRO A 11 -11.51 4.90 -17.73
N LEU A 12 -12.19 4.70 -18.86
CA LEU A 12 -13.19 3.64 -19.04
C LEU A 12 -12.64 2.46 -19.86
N ARG A 13 -11.45 2.57 -20.44
CA ARG A 13 -10.85 1.51 -21.25
C ARG A 13 -9.82 0.73 -20.43
N LEU A 14 -10.32 -0.28 -19.77
CA LEU A 14 -9.46 -1.23 -19.07
C LEU A 14 -8.79 -2.19 -20.07
N PRO A 15 -7.54 -2.60 -19.84
CA PRO A 15 -6.93 -3.71 -20.58
C PRO A 15 -7.82 -4.97 -20.50
N ALA A 16 -7.75 -5.80 -21.53
CA ALA A 16 -8.49 -7.06 -21.53
C ALA A 16 -8.15 -7.90 -20.30
N GLY A 17 -9.17 -8.36 -19.58
CA GLY A 17 -9.02 -9.14 -18.34
C GLY A 17 -9.08 -8.32 -17.05
N LEU A 18 -9.25 -7.01 -17.12
CA LEU A 18 -9.47 -6.17 -15.94
C LEU A 18 -10.95 -5.82 -15.79
N ALA A 19 -11.47 -5.95 -14.57
CA ALA A 19 -12.80 -5.48 -14.22
C ALA A 19 -12.71 -4.17 -13.43
N PRO A 20 -13.59 -3.19 -13.68
CA PRO A 20 -13.63 -1.97 -12.89
C PRO A 20 -13.98 -2.28 -11.44
N LEU A 21 -13.35 -1.57 -10.50
CA LEU A 21 -13.74 -1.63 -9.09
C LEU A 21 -15.08 -0.92 -8.90
N ALA A 22 -15.97 -1.53 -8.14
CA ALA A 22 -17.20 -0.90 -7.71
C ALA A 22 -16.90 0.10 -6.58
N GLY A 23 -17.34 1.32 -6.75
CA GLY A 23 -17.40 2.32 -5.67
C GLY A 23 -18.67 2.18 -4.85
N VAL A 24 -18.87 3.11 -3.90
CA VAL A 24 -20.12 3.19 -3.12
C VAL A 24 -21.31 3.31 -4.07
N GLY A 25 -22.31 2.44 -3.89
CA GLY A 25 -23.47 2.35 -4.79
C GLY A 25 -23.25 1.53 -6.06
N GLY A 26 -22.16 0.75 -6.16
CA GLY A 26 -21.90 -0.16 -7.29
C GLY A 26 -21.46 0.52 -8.58
N LEU A 27 -21.15 1.82 -8.53
CA LEU A 27 -20.63 2.56 -9.70
C LEU A 27 -19.16 2.21 -9.95
N PRO A 28 -18.74 2.08 -11.23
CA PRO A 28 -17.35 1.80 -11.54
C PRO A 28 -16.46 2.96 -11.09
N VAL A 29 -15.32 2.63 -10.49
CA VAL A 29 -14.30 3.60 -10.08
C VAL A 29 -13.32 3.80 -11.24
N PRO A 30 -13.27 4.99 -11.87
CA PRO A 30 -12.37 5.25 -12.97
C PRO A 30 -10.90 5.09 -12.54
N GLY A 31 -10.10 4.46 -13.39
CA GLY A 31 -8.65 4.35 -13.23
C GLY A 31 -8.17 3.32 -12.22
N ALA A 32 -9.04 2.74 -11.38
CA ALA A 32 -8.70 1.58 -10.58
C ALA A 32 -9.34 0.32 -11.15
N ALA A 33 -8.59 -0.76 -11.21
CA ALA A 33 -9.06 -2.00 -11.79
C ALA A 33 -8.61 -3.19 -10.93
N GLN A 34 -9.42 -4.24 -10.91
CA GLN A 34 -8.98 -5.55 -10.44
C GLN A 34 -8.65 -6.43 -11.64
N ALA A 35 -7.42 -6.89 -11.71
CA ALA A 35 -7.11 -8.03 -12.55
C ALA A 35 -7.60 -9.28 -11.82
N VAL A 36 -8.40 -10.09 -12.50
CA VAL A 36 -8.76 -11.41 -12.01
C VAL A 36 -7.77 -12.38 -12.61
N ALA A 37 -6.91 -12.95 -11.77
CA ALA A 37 -6.03 -14.03 -12.17
C ALA A 37 -6.86 -15.29 -12.51
N PRO A 38 -6.34 -16.24 -13.32
CA PRO A 38 -7.06 -17.45 -13.69
C PRO A 38 -7.57 -18.30 -12.51
N ASP A 39 -6.96 -18.16 -11.33
CA ASP A 39 -7.35 -18.82 -10.08
C ASP A 39 -8.42 -18.07 -9.28
N GLY A 40 -8.93 -16.96 -9.82
CA GLY A 40 -9.89 -16.10 -9.15
C GLY A 40 -9.28 -15.10 -8.16
N ALA A 41 -7.95 -15.09 -7.99
CA ALA A 41 -7.28 -14.08 -7.17
C ALA A 41 -7.50 -12.69 -7.77
N ARG A 42 -7.83 -11.72 -6.93
CA ARG A 42 -8.05 -10.34 -7.35
C ARG A 42 -6.78 -9.54 -7.16
N LEU A 43 -6.21 -9.10 -8.27
CA LEU A 43 -5.02 -8.24 -8.29
C LEU A 43 -5.47 -6.79 -8.49
N LEU A 44 -5.15 -5.95 -7.54
CA LEU A 44 -5.42 -4.53 -7.66
C LEU A 44 -4.37 -3.87 -8.56
N VAL A 45 -4.83 -3.16 -9.58
CA VAL A 45 -3.99 -2.34 -10.46
C VAL A 45 -4.28 -0.87 -10.15
N LEU A 46 -3.29 -0.18 -9.62
CA LEU A 46 -3.38 1.26 -9.36
C LEU A 46 -3.00 2.07 -10.60
N PRO A 47 -3.65 3.22 -10.85
CA PRO A 47 -3.22 4.18 -11.86
C PRO A 47 -1.78 4.66 -11.60
N ALA A 48 -1.06 4.98 -12.68
CA ALA A 48 0.32 5.47 -12.58
C ALA A 48 0.42 6.76 -11.76
N GLU A 49 -0.57 7.63 -11.86
CA GLU A 49 -0.69 8.87 -11.11
C GLU A 49 -0.83 8.60 -9.59
N THR A 50 -1.64 7.62 -9.23
CA THR A 50 -1.80 7.20 -7.82
C THR A 50 -0.49 6.66 -7.25
N ILE A 51 0.21 5.80 -8.01
CA ILE A 51 1.53 5.29 -7.61
C ILE A 51 2.51 6.45 -7.43
N ARG A 52 2.51 7.41 -8.34
CA ARG A 52 3.37 8.60 -8.26
C ARG A 52 3.05 9.44 -7.04
N ALA A 53 1.75 9.70 -6.76
CA ALA A 53 1.32 10.48 -5.59
C ALA A 53 1.77 9.81 -4.28
N VAL A 54 1.56 8.50 -4.15
CA VAL A 54 2.01 7.74 -2.97
C VAL A 54 3.53 7.76 -2.83
N THR A 55 4.27 7.64 -3.94
CA THR A 55 5.74 7.72 -3.94
C THR A 55 6.21 9.10 -3.47
N LEU A 56 5.60 10.18 -3.98
CA LEU A 56 5.89 11.54 -3.56
C LEU A 56 5.56 11.74 -2.09
N ALA A 57 4.42 11.23 -1.62
CA ALA A 57 4.04 11.31 -0.21
C ALA A 57 5.09 10.64 0.69
N ILE A 58 5.58 9.46 0.33
CA ILE A 58 6.61 8.74 1.09
C ILE A 58 7.92 9.54 1.13
N SER A 59 8.28 10.23 0.05
CA SER A 59 9.48 11.07 0.02
C SER A 59 9.44 12.26 0.99
N THR A 60 8.26 12.60 1.51
CA THR A 60 8.07 13.67 2.50
C THR A 60 8.14 13.21 3.95
N LEU A 61 8.31 11.91 4.21
CA LEU A 61 8.41 11.39 5.59
C LEU A 61 9.47 12.12 6.41
N GLY A 62 9.10 12.50 7.62
CA GLY A 62 9.95 13.23 8.54
C GLY A 62 10.00 14.74 8.30
N LEU A 63 9.45 15.26 7.21
CA LEU A 63 9.36 16.72 7.03
C LEU A 63 8.42 17.34 8.07
N PRO A 64 8.69 18.58 8.53
CA PRO A 64 7.93 19.19 9.60
C PRO A 64 6.42 19.35 9.29
N PHE A 65 5.61 19.19 10.32
CA PHE A 65 4.21 19.59 10.31
C PHE A 65 4.06 21.09 10.49
N THR A 66 3.09 21.68 9.81
CA THR A 66 2.61 23.04 10.06
C THR A 66 1.08 23.07 10.03
N PRO A 67 0.42 23.84 10.91
CA PRO A 67 -1.05 23.98 10.85
C PRO A 67 -1.51 24.58 9.52
N SER A 68 -2.67 24.12 9.04
CA SER A 68 -3.32 24.73 7.88
C SER A 68 -3.86 26.11 8.23
N THR A 69 -3.60 27.09 7.36
CA THR A 69 -4.16 28.43 7.47
C THR A 69 -5.43 28.63 6.62
N GLY A 70 -6.04 27.53 6.15
CA GLY A 70 -7.27 27.52 5.38
C GLY A 70 -7.10 27.29 3.87
N ALA A 71 -5.88 27.48 3.34
CA ALA A 71 -5.56 27.23 1.93
C ALA A 71 -4.60 26.03 1.75
N GLY A 72 -4.37 25.27 2.83
CA GLY A 72 -3.37 24.22 2.87
C GLY A 72 -1.95 24.77 2.86
N SER A 73 -1.13 24.45 3.86
CA SER A 73 0.28 24.77 3.83
C SER A 73 1.05 23.65 3.14
N ALA A 74 1.51 23.93 1.93
CA ALA A 74 2.15 22.94 1.07
C ALA A 74 3.62 23.30 0.87
N GLY A 75 4.51 22.48 1.41
CA GLY A 75 5.94 22.36 1.26
C GLY A 75 6.74 23.44 0.54
N PRO A 76 8.00 23.23 0.26
CA PRO A 76 8.74 21.97 0.43
C PRO A 76 9.32 21.75 1.84
N ARG A 77 9.17 22.71 2.77
CA ARG A 77 9.83 22.65 4.07
C ARG A 77 8.94 22.15 5.21
N ALA A 78 7.63 22.31 5.08
CA ALA A 78 6.64 21.86 6.07
C ALA A 78 5.27 21.67 5.41
N TYR A 79 4.44 20.81 5.95
CA TYR A 79 3.12 20.48 5.41
C TYR A 79 2.04 20.54 6.48
N SER A 80 0.86 21.02 6.11
CA SER A 80 -0.38 20.68 6.76
C SER A 80 -0.94 19.38 6.17
N CYS A 81 -1.92 18.74 6.80
CA CYS A 81 -2.45 17.46 6.30
C CYS A 81 -3.09 17.61 4.91
N ASP A 82 -3.91 18.64 4.70
CA ASP A 82 -4.54 18.99 3.43
C ASP A 82 -3.52 19.51 2.41
N GLY A 83 -2.53 20.29 2.86
CA GLY A 83 -1.46 20.80 2.02
C GLY A 83 -0.53 19.70 1.49
N LEU A 84 -0.25 18.69 2.30
CA LEU A 84 0.51 17.51 1.85
C LEU A 84 -0.24 16.79 0.73
N VAL A 85 -1.52 16.46 0.96
CA VAL A 85 -2.36 15.79 -0.03
C VAL A 85 -2.37 16.59 -1.34
N ARG A 86 -2.71 17.87 -1.27
CA ARG A 86 -2.71 18.74 -2.45
C ARG A 86 -1.38 18.70 -3.18
N SER A 87 -0.28 18.93 -2.47
CA SER A 87 1.05 19.01 -3.07
C SER A 87 1.44 17.76 -3.83
N VAL A 88 1.26 16.57 -3.24
CA VAL A 88 1.73 15.33 -3.86
C VAL A 88 0.81 14.87 -5.00
N PHE A 89 -0.50 15.09 -4.87
CA PHE A 89 -1.44 14.71 -5.93
C PHE A 89 -1.37 15.67 -7.13
N GLU A 90 -1.24 16.98 -6.92
CA GLU A 90 -1.02 17.93 -8.02
C GLU A 90 0.28 17.63 -8.78
N GLN A 91 1.38 17.31 -8.09
CA GLN A 91 2.63 16.90 -8.71
C GLN A 91 2.52 15.57 -9.45
N ALA A 92 1.62 14.70 -9.02
CA ALA A 92 1.31 13.45 -9.71
C ALA A 92 0.41 13.63 -10.94
N GLY A 93 -0.15 14.82 -11.15
CA GLY A 93 -1.06 15.13 -12.25
C GLY A 93 -2.54 14.94 -11.90
N LEU A 94 -2.88 14.82 -10.62
CA LEU A 94 -4.24 14.69 -10.12
C LEU A 94 -4.65 16.01 -9.44
N PRO A 95 -5.49 16.84 -10.08
CA PRO A 95 -5.98 18.10 -9.50
C PRO A 95 -6.68 17.84 -8.17
N THR A 96 -6.24 18.54 -7.13
CA THR A 96 -6.73 18.30 -5.77
C THR A 96 -7.03 19.63 -5.08
N PRO A 97 -8.23 19.83 -4.52
CA PRO A 97 -8.58 21.06 -3.80
C PRO A 97 -7.66 21.35 -2.62
N ALA A 98 -7.67 22.61 -2.17
CA ALA A 98 -6.78 23.04 -1.09
C ALA A 98 -7.23 22.54 0.30
N ALA A 99 -8.55 22.54 0.56
CA ALA A 99 -9.09 22.19 1.87
C ALA A 99 -9.53 20.72 1.94
N ALA A 100 -9.30 20.05 3.05
CA ALA A 100 -9.61 18.63 3.19
C ALA A 100 -11.10 18.29 3.01
N ALA A 101 -12.03 19.16 3.42
CA ALA A 101 -13.44 18.94 3.16
C ALA A 101 -13.80 18.98 1.65
N GLU A 102 -13.13 19.85 0.91
CA GLU A 102 -13.25 19.91 -0.55
C GLU A 102 -12.59 18.70 -1.22
N GLN A 103 -11.46 18.26 -0.70
CA GLN A 103 -10.78 17.03 -1.15
C GLN A 103 -11.69 15.80 -0.98
N MET A 104 -12.40 15.73 0.16
CA MET A 104 -13.38 14.67 0.38
C MET A 104 -14.52 14.70 -0.64
N ALA A 105 -15.03 15.88 -0.96
CA ALA A 105 -16.13 16.06 -1.90
C ALA A 105 -15.73 15.87 -3.37
N ALA A 106 -14.47 16.14 -3.72
CA ALA A 106 -13.98 16.09 -5.09
C ALA A 106 -13.65 14.68 -5.57
N GLY A 107 -13.27 13.78 -4.68
CA GLY A 107 -12.92 12.41 -5.02
C GLY A 107 -14.15 11.49 -5.17
N ILE A 108 -13.92 10.30 -5.68
CA ILE A 108 -14.94 9.26 -5.77
C ILE A 108 -15.13 8.65 -4.39
N PRO A 109 -16.34 8.63 -3.82
CA PRO A 109 -16.58 8.00 -2.52
C PRO A 109 -16.21 6.51 -2.55
N VAL A 110 -15.55 6.05 -1.49
CA VAL A 110 -15.11 4.66 -1.31
C VAL A 110 -15.63 4.16 0.04
N ASP A 111 -16.05 2.91 0.11
CA ASP A 111 -16.37 2.28 1.38
C ASP A 111 -15.08 2.08 2.20
N VAL A 112 -15.19 2.22 3.52
CA VAL A 112 -14.03 2.03 4.45
C VAL A 112 -13.44 0.62 4.31
N ALA A 113 -14.27 -0.37 3.98
CA ALA A 113 -13.83 -1.74 3.75
C ALA A 113 -13.00 -1.91 2.46
N ASP A 114 -13.14 -0.98 1.50
CA ASP A 114 -12.52 -1.03 0.18
C ASP A 114 -11.34 -0.05 0.03
N VAL A 115 -10.81 0.45 1.14
CA VAL A 115 -9.67 1.37 1.17
C VAL A 115 -8.45 0.73 0.51
N GLN A 116 -7.82 1.50 -0.37
CA GLN A 116 -6.64 1.11 -1.15
C GLN A 116 -5.52 2.15 -1.02
N PRO A 117 -4.27 1.76 -1.30
CA PRO A 117 -3.19 2.75 -1.36
C PRO A 117 -3.52 3.92 -2.30
N GLY A 118 -3.33 5.14 -1.80
CA GLY A 118 -3.63 6.37 -2.52
C GLY A 118 -5.04 6.93 -2.29
N ASP A 119 -5.92 6.21 -1.62
CA ASP A 119 -7.19 6.79 -1.17
C ASP A 119 -6.95 7.83 -0.07
N LEU A 120 -7.82 8.81 0.00
CA LEU A 120 -7.82 9.83 1.03
C LEU A 120 -8.78 9.44 2.15
N VAL A 121 -8.26 9.26 3.35
CA VAL A 121 -9.04 8.92 4.54
C VAL A 121 -9.24 10.18 5.37
N PHE A 122 -10.50 10.56 5.58
CA PHE A 122 -10.89 11.75 6.31
C PHE A 122 -11.39 11.40 7.69
N LEU A 123 -10.80 12.02 8.68
CA LEU A 123 -11.01 11.69 10.09
C LEU A 123 -11.47 12.92 10.88
N GLY A 124 -12.30 12.67 11.90
CA GLY A 124 -12.73 13.71 12.84
C GLY A 124 -13.93 13.27 13.67
N PRO A 125 -14.21 13.97 14.77
CA PRO A 125 -15.48 13.79 15.46
C PRO A 125 -16.59 14.34 14.55
N GLY A 126 -17.58 13.52 14.20
CA GLY A 126 -18.62 13.82 13.21
C GLY A 126 -19.28 15.20 13.37
N GLU A 127 -19.46 15.66 14.61
CA GLU A 127 -20.03 16.98 14.93
C GLU A 127 -19.16 18.18 14.49
N ARG A 128 -17.86 18.00 14.34
CA ARG A 128 -16.90 19.06 13.98
C ARG A 128 -16.43 18.99 12.54
N GLY A 129 -16.94 18.05 11.77
CA GLY A 129 -16.52 17.81 10.40
C GLY A 129 -15.10 17.26 10.29
N VAL A 130 -14.56 17.32 9.07
CA VAL A 130 -13.21 16.81 8.77
C VAL A 130 -12.16 17.60 9.56
N GLN A 131 -11.38 16.91 10.35
CA GLN A 131 -10.30 17.48 11.16
C GLN A 131 -8.92 17.04 10.68
N HIS A 132 -8.85 15.97 9.92
CA HIS A 132 -7.61 15.40 9.42
C HIS A 132 -7.84 14.64 8.13
N VAL A 133 -6.83 14.62 7.28
CA VAL A 133 -6.79 13.79 6.08
C VAL A 133 -5.42 13.11 5.99
N GLY A 134 -5.44 11.85 5.61
CA GLY A 134 -4.24 11.07 5.32
C GLY A 134 -4.37 10.30 4.02
N ILE A 135 -3.25 9.99 3.42
CA ILE A 135 -3.14 9.17 2.22
C ILE A 135 -3.01 7.72 2.66
N ALA A 136 -3.96 6.88 2.31
CA ALA A 136 -3.91 5.46 2.66
C ALA A 136 -2.68 4.79 2.07
N LEU A 137 -1.99 4.01 2.88
CA LEU A 137 -0.93 3.10 2.46
C LEU A 137 -1.43 1.66 2.42
N ASP A 138 -2.38 1.36 3.27
CA ASP A 138 -3.12 0.10 3.37
C ASP A 138 -4.50 0.36 4.00
N PRO A 139 -5.37 -0.67 4.20
CA PRO A 139 -6.70 -0.51 4.76
C PRO A 139 -6.77 0.06 6.18
N ARG A 140 -5.65 0.20 6.89
CA ARG A 140 -5.61 0.61 8.30
C ARG A 140 -4.60 1.70 8.61
N THR A 141 -3.76 2.08 7.67
CA THR A 141 -2.71 3.06 7.89
C THR A 141 -2.72 4.16 6.83
N VAL A 142 -2.41 5.36 7.29
CA VAL A 142 -2.28 6.52 6.42
C VAL A 142 -0.93 7.20 6.63
N LEU A 143 -0.43 7.81 5.57
CA LEU A 143 0.65 8.77 5.62
C LEU A 143 0.02 10.16 5.67
N ALA A 144 0.38 10.94 6.68
CA ALA A 144 -0.17 12.28 6.86
C ALA A 144 0.83 13.22 7.55
N ALA A 145 0.67 14.53 7.33
CA ALA A 145 1.30 15.52 8.19
C ALA A 145 0.54 15.54 9.52
N ASP A 146 1.16 15.03 10.58
CA ASP A 146 0.53 14.80 11.89
C ASP A 146 1.11 15.75 12.93
N ALA A 147 0.22 16.52 13.57
CA ALA A 147 0.60 17.45 14.62
C ALA A 147 1.19 16.77 15.86
N ARG A 148 0.83 15.54 16.17
CA ARG A 148 1.38 14.78 17.31
C ARG A 148 2.80 14.31 17.04
N ALA A 149 3.05 13.86 15.80
CA ALA A 149 4.38 13.50 15.37
C ALA A 149 5.23 14.74 15.07
N THR A 150 4.62 15.94 15.00
CA THR A 150 5.23 17.20 14.57
C THR A 150 5.87 17.13 13.17
N SER A 151 5.51 16.10 12.42
CA SER A 151 6.10 15.79 11.10
C SER A 151 5.13 15.01 10.22
N VAL A 152 5.50 14.83 8.97
CA VAL A 152 4.88 13.83 8.11
C VAL A 152 5.25 12.44 8.63
N ALA A 153 4.25 11.67 8.98
CA ALA A 153 4.42 10.36 9.59
C ALA A 153 3.39 9.35 9.07
N VAL A 154 3.67 8.08 9.27
CA VAL A 154 2.71 7.01 9.06
C VAL A 154 2.01 6.70 10.37
N THR A 155 0.68 6.69 10.36
CA THR A 155 -0.15 6.43 11.53
C THR A 155 -1.29 5.48 11.19
N GLY A 156 -1.67 4.63 12.15
CA GLY A 156 -2.91 3.87 12.06
C GLY A 156 -4.14 4.77 12.24
N PHE A 157 -5.27 4.38 11.71
CA PHE A 157 -6.56 5.03 11.97
C PHE A 157 -7.61 4.05 12.49
N ASP A 158 -8.52 4.57 13.32
CA ASP A 158 -9.67 3.81 13.76
C ASP A 158 -10.79 3.93 12.71
N PRO A 159 -11.27 2.83 12.11
CA PRO A 159 -12.38 2.86 11.16
C PRO A 159 -13.63 3.57 11.71
N ALA A 160 -13.88 3.52 13.02
CA ALA A 160 -15.00 4.21 13.65
C ALA A 160 -14.84 5.75 13.66
N ALA A 161 -13.63 6.26 13.49
CA ALA A 161 -13.35 7.69 13.40
C ALA A 161 -13.35 8.23 11.97
N VAL A 162 -13.56 7.35 10.97
CA VAL A 162 -13.58 7.73 9.56
C VAL A 162 -14.89 8.41 9.22
N LEU A 163 -14.81 9.64 8.74
CA LEU A 163 -15.95 10.42 8.24
C LEU A 163 -16.25 10.12 6.77
N GLY A 164 -15.26 9.69 6.05
CA GLY A 164 -15.37 9.33 4.65
C GLY A 164 -14.03 8.95 4.07
N VAL A 165 -14.08 8.24 2.97
CA VAL A 165 -12.92 7.93 2.14
C VAL A 165 -13.24 8.41 0.73
N SER A 166 -12.27 9.04 0.06
CA SER A 166 -12.41 9.38 -1.34
C SER A 166 -11.19 8.96 -2.15
N ARG A 167 -11.43 8.58 -3.38
CA ARG A 167 -10.39 8.20 -4.34
C ARG A 167 -10.18 9.33 -5.33
N PRO A 168 -8.99 9.97 -5.33
CA PRO A 168 -8.65 10.96 -6.33
C PRO A 168 -8.66 10.35 -7.73
N SER A 169 -9.26 11.05 -8.71
CA SER A 169 -9.34 10.57 -10.08
C SER A 169 -9.16 11.70 -11.09
N LEU A 170 -8.72 11.35 -12.31
CA LEU A 170 -8.63 12.29 -13.44
C LEU A 170 -10.01 12.67 -14.03
N GLY A 171 -11.07 11.97 -13.66
CA GLY A 171 -12.42 12.24 -14.14
C GLY A 171 -12.98 13.52 -13.51
N ALA A 172 -13.33 14.50 -14.35
CA ALA A 172 -14.10 15.66 -13.90
C ALA A 172 -15.46 15.20 -13.38
N ARG A 173 -15.58 15.05 -12.08
CA ARG A 173 -16.87 14.95 -11.42
C ARG A 173 -17.21 16.36 -10.92
N PRO A 174 -18.42 16.89 -11.16
CA PRO A 174 -18.83 18.09 -10.45
C PRO A 174 -18.68 17.80 -8.95
N PRO A 175 -18.08 18.72 -8.19
CA PRO A 175 -17.90 18.52 -6.76
C PRO A 175 -19.25 18.18 -6.14
N ALA A 176 -19.32 17.10 -5.40
CA ALA A 176 -20.46 16.83 -4.55
C ALA A 176 -20.64 18.06 -3.63
N ALA A 177 -21.89 18.44 -3.38
CA ALA A 177 -22.14 19.59 -2.50
C ALA A 177 -21.36 19.41 -1.20
N VAL A 178 -20.45 20.33 -0.92
CA VAL A 178 -19.72 20.33 0.34
C VAL A 178 -20.76 20.37 1.45
N PRO A 179 -20.73 19.45 2.42
CA PRO A 179 -21.69 19.47 3.51
C PRO A 179 -21.71 20.86 4.14
N GLN A 180 -22.85 21.55 4.01
CA GLN A 180 -22.98 22.89 4.57
C GLN A 180 -22.87 22.81 6.09
N ARG A 181 -22.06 23.67 6.64
CA ARG A 181 -21.85 23.81 8.08
C ARG A 181 -23.16 24.15 8.77
N THR A 182 -23.56 23.34 9.70
CA THR A 182 -24.71 23.60 10.58
C THR A 182 -24.30 24.11 11.95
N ALA A 183 -23.21 24.73 12.16
CA ALA A 183 -22.91 25.51 13.36
C ALA A 183 -21.62 26.31 13.18
N ALA A 184 -21.54 27.48 13.79
CA ALA A 184 -20.37 28.33 13.90
C ALA A 184 -19.30 27.66 14.80
N GLY A 185 -18.67 26.62 14.28
CA GLY A 185 -17.47 26.00 14.85
C GLY A 185 -16.23 26.49 14.09
N PRO A 186 -15.04 26.41 14.71
CA PRO A 186 -13.82 26.81 14.03
C PRO A 186 -13.71 26.05 12.71
N VAL A 187 -13.33 26.80 11.69
CA VAL A 187 -13.01 26.29 10.35
C VAL A 187 -12.11 25.07 10.53
N HIS A 188 -12.39 24.04 9.74
CA HIS A 188 -11.52 22.90 9.57
C HIS A 188 -10.05 23.35 9.60
N ARG A 189 -9.31 22.81 10.51
CA ARG A 189 -7.86 23.04 10.64
C ARG A 189 -7.21 21.68 10.82
N CYS A 190 -6.25 21.36 9.98
CA CYS A 190 -5.32 20.26 10.23
C CYS A 190 -4.40 20.64 11.41
N ASN A 191 -4.95 20.79 12.59
CA ASN A 191 -4.30 21.38 13.75
C ASN A 191 -4.32 20.49 15.00
N GLY A 192 -4.11 19.18 14.82
CA GLY A 192 -3.76 18.34 15.93
C GLY A 192 -4.92 17.88 16.78
N VAL A 193 -6.06 17.56 16.19
CA VAL A 193 -6.99 16.66 16.83
C VAL A 193 -6.24 15.38 17.16
N GLN A 194 -6.17 15.03 18.43
CA GLN A 194 -5.63 13.74 18.84
C GLN A 194 -6.61 12.66 18.37
N LEU A 195 -6.34 12.14 17.19
CA LEU A 195 -6.98 10.92 16.74
C LEU A 195 -6.51 9.82 17.67
N ARG A 196 -7.43 9.06 18.22
CA ARG A 196 -7.06 7.81 18.86
C ARG A 196 -6.45 6.95 17.76
N VAL A 197 -5.16 6.77 17.82
CA VAL A 197 -4.51 5.73 17.03
C VAL A 197 -5.19 4.44 17.45
N GLY A 198 -5.94 3.84 16.54
CA GLY A 198 -6.50 2.54 16.79
C GLY A 198 -5.32 1.63 17.15
N SER A 199 -5.37 1.06 18.34
CA SER A 199 -4.36 0.12 18.83
C SER A 199 -4.48 -1.26 18.15
N ALA A 200 -5.16 -1.37 17.02
CA ALA A 200 -5.07 -2.54 16.18
C ALA A 200 -3.66 -2.56 15.61
N ALA A 201 -2.74 -3.17 16.38
CA ALA A 201 -1.48 -3.60 15.84
C ALA A 201 -1.79 -4.32 14.52
N GLY A 202 -1.30 -3.82 13.39
CA GLY A 202 -1.20 -4.56 12.17
C GLY A 202 -0.49 -5.90 12.50
N ALA A 203 -0.52 -6.86 11.63
CA ALA A 203 0.05 -8.20 11.84
C ALA A 203 1.46 -8.18 12.49
N TRP A 204 2.08 -7.00 12.64
CA TRP A 204 3.41 -6.77 13.20
C TRP A 204 3.52 -5.47 13.97
N GLY A 205 3.18 -5.47 15.22
CA GLY A 205 3.52 -4.41 16.17
C GLY A 205 3.05 -3.00 15.76
N GLY A 206 2.06 -2.88 14.88
CA GLY A 206 1.54 -1.61 14.40
C GLY A 206 2.29 -0.99 13.21
N PHE A 207 3.27 -1.67 12.65
CA PHE A 207 3.96 -1.19 11.45
C PHE A 207 3.15 -1.49 10.17
N PRO A 208 3.07 -0.54 9.23
CA PRO A 208 2.46 -0.78 7.93
C PRO A 208 3.31 -1.69 7.05
N ASN A 209 2.68 -2.29 6.05
CA ASN A 209 3.34 -3.10 5.04
C ASN A 209 4.47 -2.32 4.33
N GLY A 210 5.66 -2.85 4.33
CA GLY A 210 6.86 -2.26 3.76
C GLY A 210 7.47 -1.10 4.56
N LEU A 211 6.91 -0.76 5.73
CA LEU A 211 7.40 0.30 6.60
C LEU A 211 7.84 -0.23 7.98
N ILE A 212 8.14 -1.52 8.07
CA ILE A 212 8.69 -2.15 9.27
C ILE A 212 10.16 -1.71 9.38
N PRO A 213 10.58 -1.07 10.50
CA PRO A 213 11.96 -0.69 10.67
C PRO A 213 12.85 -1.93 10.75
N THR A 214 14.05 -1.85 10.17
CA THR A 214 14.98 -2.99 10.13
C THR A 214 15.37 -3.51 11.51
N SER A 215 15.27 -2.65 12.55
CA SER A 215 15.49 -3.04 13.94
C SER A 215 14.39 -3.96 14.51
N ALA A 216 13.19 -3.98 13.88
CA ALA A 216 12.08 -4.86 14.24
C ALA A 216 12.06 -6.17 13.42
N LEU A 217 13.03 -6.36 12.53
CA LEU A 217 13.18 -7.53 11.68
C LEU A 217 14.45 -8.31 12.06
N CYS A 218 14.41 -9.62 11.90
CA CYS A 218 15.53 -10.51 12.20
C CYS A 218 16.32 -10.87 10.92
N PRO A 219 17.66 -10.87 10.98
CA PRO A 219 18.48 -11.32 9.87
C PRO A 219 18.31 -12.84 9.67
N ILE A 220 18.42 -13.30 8.43
CA ILE A 220 18.30 -14.73 8.10
C ILE A 220 19.65 -15.42 7.88
N GLY A 221 20.76 -14.71 8.10
CA GLY A 221 22.11 -15.28 7.93
C GLY A 221 22.55 -15.42 6.46
N PHE A 222 21.82 -14.83 5.52
CA PHE A 222 22.15 -14.81 4.09
C PHE A 222 22.13 -13.36 3.59
N GLY A 223 23.26 -12.79 3.24
CA GLY A 223 23.38 -11.40 2.80
C GLY A 223 22.78 -10.40 3.81
N ALA A 224 22.14 -9.37 3.29
CA ALA A 224 21.42 -8.36 4.09
C ALA A 224 19.94 -8.71 4.30
N HIS A 225 19.52 -9.91 3.91
CA HIS A 225 18.13 -10.34 3.97
C HIS A 225 17.59 -10.41 5.39
N ARG A 226 16.37 -9.95 5.56
CA ARG A 226 15.67 -9.95 6.84
C ARG A 226 14.23 -10.41 6.66
N LEU A 227 13.70 -10.99 7.71
CA LEU A 227 12.31 -11.41 7.81
C LEU A 227 11.76 -11.02 9.17
N ARG A 228 10.51 -11.23 9.33
CA ARG A 228 9.85 -11.33 10.61
C ARG A 228 10.56 -12.37 11.47
N CYS A 229 10.72 -12.10 12.78
CA CYS A 229 11.62 -12.91 13.59
C CYS A 229 11.21 -14.39 13.70
N ASP A 230 9.91 -14.69 13.75
CA ASP A 230 9.40 -16.06 13.71
C ASP A 230 9.66 -16.72 12.34
N ALA A 231 9.36 -16.00 11.24
CA ALA A 231 9.67 -16.48 9.89
C ALA A 231 11.19 -16.67 9.68
N ALA A 232 12.03 -15.78 10.21
CA ALA A 232 13.48 -15.91 10.15
C ALA A 232 14.01 -17.15 10.91
N GLN A 233 13.42 -17.45 12.06
CA GLN A 233 13.77 -18.63 12.84
C GLN A 233 13.44 -19.92 12.07
N THR A 234 12.24 -20.02 11.52
CA THR A 234 11.82 -21.21 10.77
C THR A 234 12.56 -21.34 9.45
N TYR A 235 12.88 -20.23 8.77
CA TYR A 235 13.77 -20.24 7.61
C TYR A 235 15.14 -20.83 7.99
N GLY A 236 15.71 -20.45 9.11
CA GLY A 236 17.01 -20.99 9.57
C GLY A 236 16.98 -22.51 9.71
N ALA A 237 15.92 -23.06 10.31
CA ALA A 237 15.71 -24.49 10.44
C ALA A 237 15.53 -25.18 9.06
N MET A 238 14.69 -24.59 8.19
CA MET A 238 14.45 -25.08 6.83
C MET A 238 15.74 -25.07 5.98
N SER A 239 16.51 -23.98 6.06
CA SER A 239 17.77 -23.84 5.32
C SER A 239 18.83 -24.82 5.79
N ALA A 240 18.88 -25.13 7.09
CA ALA A 240 19.77 -26.17 7.64
C ALA A 240 19.37 -27.58 7.14
N ALA A 241 18.07 -27.89 7.10
CA ALA A 241 17.58 -29.17 6.57
C ALA A 241 17.85 -29.28 5.05
N PHE A 242 17.67 -28.19 4.30
CA PHE A 242 18.05 -28.14 2.90
C PHE A 242 19.53 -28.34 2.68
N ALA A 243 20.38 -27.72 3.51
CA ALA A 243 21.82 -27.88 3.45
C ALA A 243 22.28 -29.32 3.72
N ALA A 244 21.62 -30.06 4.60
CA ALA A 244 21.88 -31.48 4.83
C ALA A 244 21.59 -32.33 3.56
N SER A 245 20.65 -31.91 2.71
CA SER A 245 20.30 -32.62 1.47
C SER A 245 21.17 -32.22 0.27
N PHE A 246 21.60 -30.96 0.20
CA PHE A 246 22.24 -30.40 -1.00
C PHE A 246 23.64 -29.85 -0.74
N GLY A 247 24.17 -29.95 0.47
CA GLY A 247 25.52 -29.47 0.82
C GLY A 247 25.70 -27.96 0.86
N ARG A 248 24.60 -27.18 0.72
CA ARG A 248 24.61 -25.71 0.72
C ARG A 248 23.30 -25.17 1.26
N PRO A 249 23.28 -24.00 1.94
CA PRO A 249 22.06 -23.40 2.44
C PRO A 249 21.16 -22.92 1.29
N LEU A 250 19.90 -22.63 1.62
CA LEU A 250 18.98 -22.00 0.69
C LEU A 250 19.50 -20.63 0.23
N CYS A 251 19.48 -20.42 -1.09
CA CYS A 251 19.83 -19.18 -1.74
C CYS A 251 18.61 -18.26 -1.79
N VAL A 252 18.78 -16.97 -1.42
CA VAL A 252 17.70 -15.99 -1.36
C VAL A 252 18.05 -14.80 -2.25
N THR A 253 17.13 -14.38 -3.08
CA THR A 253 17.24 -13.17 -3.92
C THR A 253 16.43 -12.02 -3.38
N ASP A 254 15.32 -12.29 -2.67
CA ASP A 254 14.49 -11.27 -2.03
C ASP A 254 13.85 -11.80 -0.73
N SER A 255 13.56 -10.87 0.18
CA SER A 255 12.97 -11.17 1.48
C SER A 255 12.07 -10.03 1.93
N TYR A 256 12.33 -9.34 3.06
CA TYR A 256 11.63 -8.11 3.38
C TYR A 256 11.91 -7.05 2.30
N ARG A 257 10.84 -6.48 1.77
CA ARG A 257 10.89 -5.40 0.76
C ARG A 257 10.21 -4.17 1.32
N THR A 258 10.92 -3.06 1.31
CA THR A 258 10.37 -1.77 1.73
C THR A 258 9.28 -1.29 0.78
N PHE A 259 8.40 -0.42 1.29
CA PHE A 259 7.33 0.16 0.49
C PHE A 259 7.84 0.93 -0.74
N PRO A 260 8.91 1.79 -0.65
CA PRO A 260 9.50 2.42 -1.82
C PRO A 260 10.06 1.42 -2.85
N GLU A 261 10.68 0.33 -2.39
CA GLU A 261 11.17 -0.72 -3.28
C GLU A 261 10.01 -1.44 -3.98
N GLN A 262 8.89 -1.68 -3.27
CA GLN A 262 7.69 -2.26 -3.87
C GLN A 262 7.08 -1.33 -4.93
N ILE A 263 7.02 -0.02 -4.69
CA ILE A 263 6.58 0.96 -5.69
C ILE A 263 7.47 0.91 -6.92
N ASN A 264 8.78 0.91 -6.74
CA ASN A 264 9.74 0.84 -7.83
C ASN A 264 9.58 -0.47 -8.63
N LEU A 265 9.38 -1.59 -7.96
CA LEU A 265 9.13 -2.88 -8.62
C LEU A 265 7.81 -2.85 -9.40
N TYR A 266 6.74 -2.36 -8.76
CA TYR A 266 5.41 -2.26 -9.39
C TYR A 266 5.42 -1.35 -10.62
N SER A 267 6.11 -0.21 -10.59
CA SER A 267 6.21 0.68 -11.74
C SER A 267 6.91 0.04 -12.95
N ARG A 268 7.83 -0.90 -12.69
CA ARG A 268 8.57 -1.62 -13.75
C ARG A 268 7.88 -2.91 -14.22
N LYS A 269 7.14 -3.58 -13.33
CA LYS A 269 6.53 -4.89 -13.56
C LYS A 269 5.09 -4.94 -13.04
N PRO A 270 4.17 -4.08 -13.50
CA PRO A 270 2.82 -3.97 -12.92
C PRO A 270 1.97 -5.24 -13.09
N ALA A 271 2.30 -6.10 -14.07
CA ALA A 271 1.58 -7.36 -14.29
C ALA A 271 2.03 -8.49 -13.34
N LEU A 272 3.20 -8.36 -12.71
CA LEU A 272 3.78 -9.40 -11.84
C LEU A 272 3.83 -8.96 -10.37
N ALA A 273 4.23 -7.71 -10.12
CA ALA A 273 4.41 -7.23 -8.77
C ALA A 273 3.05 -7.00 -8.07
N ALA A 274 2.99 -7.35 -6.80
CA ALA A 274 1.86 -6.98 -5.94
C ALA A 274 1.77 -5.45 -5.82
N VAL A 275 0.54 -4.95 -5.67
CA VAL A 275 0.31 -3.54 -5.41
C VAL A 275 1.06 -3.11 -4.14
N PRO A 276 1.73 -1.94 -4.15
CA PRO A 276 2.37 -1.42 -2.95
C PRO A 276 1.42 -1.42 -1.74
N GLY A 277 1.90 -1.93 -0.61
CA GLY A 277 1.08 -2.10 0.59
C GLY A 277 0.36 -3.46 0.73
N THR A 278 0.43 -4.34 -0.28
CA THR A 278 -0.26 -5.65 -0.26
C THR A 278 0.68 -6.85 -0.38
N SER A 279 1.97 -6.62 -0.58
CA SER A 279 2.96 -7.69 -0.77
C SER A 279 3.31 -8.39 0.54
N ASN A 280 3.39 -9.73 0.55
CA ASN A 280 3.88 -10.48 1.70
C ASN A 280 5.37 -10.24 1.99
N HIS A 281 6.16 -9.80 1.00
CA HIS A 281 7.51 -9.27 1.24
C HIS A 281 7.50 -8.04 2.15
N GLY A 282 6.50 -7.16 2.02
CA GLY A 282 6.36 -5.98 2.88
C GLY A 282 5.99 -6.30 4.32
N TRP A 283 5.55 -7.51 4.61
CA TRP A 283 5.33 -8.03 5.96
C TRP A 283 6.54 -8.80 6.50
N GLY A 284 7.59 -9.01 5.71
CA GLY A 284 8.71 -9.88 6.05
C GLY A 284 8.29 -11.35 6.17
N LEU A 285 7.31 -11.77 5.37
CA LEU A 285 6.69 -13.10 5.37
C LEU A 285 6.88 -13.84 4.05
N ALA A 286 7.62 -13.28 3.10
CA ALA A 286 7.88 -13.92 1.82
C ALA A 286 9.37 -13.97 1.52
N LEU A 287 9.75 -14.97 0.74
CA LEU A 287 11.09 -15.21 0.21
C LEU A 287 10.99 -15.48 -1.28
N ASP A 288 11.92 -14.89 -2.03
CA ASP A 288 12.25 -15.35 -3.37
C ASP A 288 13.57 -16.11 -3.34
N LEU A 289 13.53 -17.37 -3.76
CA LEU A 289 14.65 -18.29 -3.69
C LEU A 289 15.43 -18.37 -5.01
N CYS A 290 16.65 -18.89 -4.93
CA CYS A 290 17.54 -19.16 -6.06
C CYS A 290 18.26 -20.51 -5.87
N GLY A 291 19.26 -20.80 -6.70
CA GLY A 291 20.10 -22.00 -6.55
C GLY A 291 19.40 -23.30 -6.93
N GLY A 292 18.45 -23.22 -7.87
CA GLY A 292 17.64 -24.33 -8.34
C GLY A 292 16.23 -24.36 -7.76
N ALA A 293 15.97 -23.68 -6.64
CA ALA A 293 14.63 -23.58 -6.06
C ALA A 293 13.70 -22.61 -6.85
N GLU A 294 14.28 -21.80 -7.73
CA GLU A 294 13.57 -20.87 -8.62
C GLU A 294 12.97 -21.50 -9.87
N SER A 295 13.06 -22.82 -10.04
CA SER A 295 12.58 -23.49 -11.24
C SER A 295 11.80 -24.75 -10.89
N PHE A 296 10.56 -24.85 -11.41
CA PHE A 296 9.74 -26.04 -11.26
C PHE A 296 10.43 -27.30 -11.75
N GLY A 297 10.23 -28.41 -11.04
CA GLY A 297 10.74 -29.74 -11.44
C GLY A 297 12.21 -29.99 -11.13
N THR A 298 12.96 -29.03 -10.62
CA THR A 298 14.32 -29.29 -10.11
C THR A 298 14.27 -30.10 -8.81
N ALA A 299 15.38 -30.75 -8.47
CA ALA A 299 15.48 -31.48 -7.19
C ALA A 299 15.30 -30.54 -6.00
N GLN A 300 15.82 -29.32 -6.08
CA GLN A 300 15.73 -28.29 -5.05
C GLN A 300 14.27 -27.82 -4.86
N TRP A 301 13.59 -27.50 -5.96
CA TRP A 301 12.17 -27.11 -5.90
C TRP A 301 11.31 -28.25 -5.38
N THR A 302 11.53 -29.47 -5.84
CA THR A 302 10.79 -30.67 -5.39
C THR A 302 10.99 -30.90 -3.89
N TRP A 303 12.21 -30.71 -3.40
CA TRP A 303 12.50 -30.78 -1.97
C TRP A 303 11.74 -29.71 -1.20
N MET A 304 11.74 -28.47 -1.69
CA MET A 304 10.99 -27.38 -1.08
C MET A 304 9.49 -27.69 -1.02
N ALA A 305 8.90 -28.14 -2.13
CA ALA A 305 7.48 -28.49 -2.17
C ALA A 305 7.08 -29.58 -1.16
N ALA A 306 7.99 -30.55 -0.90
CA ALA A 306 7.77 -31.64 0.02
C ALA A 306 8.01 -31.26 1.48
N ASN A 307 8.98 -30.41 1.78
CA ASN A 307 9.50 -30.22 3.14
C ASN A 307 9.17 -28.83 3.73
N ALA A 308 9.07 -27.77 2.91
CA ALA A 308 8.84 -26.41 3.41
C ALA A 308 7.57 -26.27 4.28
N PRO A 309 6.46 -26.99 4.00
CA PRO A 309 5.26 -26.93 4.86
C PRO A 309 5.53 -27.35 6.32
N SER A 310 6.48 -28.26 6.56
CA SER A 310 6.87 -28.69 7.91
C SER A 310 7.55 -27.58 8.72
N PHE A 311 8.00 -26.51 8.05
CA PHE A 311 8.61 -25.33 8.65
C PHE A 311 7.67 -24.12 8.59
N GLY A 312 6.40 -24.31 8.22
CA GLY A 312 5.42 -23.23 8.08
C GLY A 312 5.55 -22.40 6.79
N TRP A 313 6.34 -22.88 5.81
CA TRP A 313 6.50 -22.22 4.51
C TRP A 313 5.70 -22.91 3.42
N VAL A 314 4.96 -22.16 2.63
CA VAL A 314 4.11 -22.70 1.57
C VAL A 314 4.41 -22.01 0.23
N HIS A 315 4.32 -22.76 -0.85
CA HIS A 315 4.23 -22.21 -2.18
C HIS A 315 2.78 -21.81 -2.44
N PRO A 316 2.47 -20.51 -2.62
CA PRO A 316 1.09 -20.08 -2.71
C PRO A 316 0.42 -20.59 -3.99
N PRO A 317 -0.87 -20.97 -3.93
CA PRO A 317 -1.59 -21.54 -5.07
C PRO A 317 -1.58 -20.69 -6.34
N TRP A 318 -1.56 -19.36 -6.18
CA TRP A 318 -1.54 -18.43 -7.31
C TRP A 318 -0.22 -18.46 -8.08
N ALA A 319 0.90 -18.86 -7.44
CA ALA A 319 2.23 -18.95 -8.03
C ALA A 319 2.53 -20.32 -8.68
N ALA A 320 1.59 -21.27 -8.59
CA ALA A 320 1.75 -22.64 -9.07
C ALA A 320 1.68 -22.74 -10.60
N PRO A 321 2.21 -23.82 -11.21
CA PRO A 321 2.15 -24.04 -12.64
C PRO A 321 0.74 -23.97 -13.22
N GLY A 322 0.56 -23.33 -14.38
CA GLY A 322 -0.71 -23.20 -15.08
C GLY A 322 -1.67 -22.16 -14.51
N ARG A 323 -1.20 -21.31 -13.58
CA ARG A 323 -2.02 -20.26 -12.97
C ARG A 323 -1.86 -18.88 -13.61
N GLY A 324 -0.98 -18.74 -14.61
CA GLY A 324 -0.78 -17.50 -15.37
C GLY A 324 0.09 -16.44 -14.68
N ARG A 325 0.52 -16.72 -13.44
CA ARG A 325 1.50 -15.95 -12.66
C ARG A 325 2.45 -16.91 -11.96
N GLU A 326 3.11 -17.73 -12.74
CA GLU A 326 4.00 -18.76 -12.20
C GLU A 326 5.26 -18.12 -11.61
N GLU A 327 5.42 -18.29 -10.31
CA GLU A 327 6.58 -17.80 -9.56
C GLU A 327 7.19 -18.94 -8.75
N PRO A 328 7.93 -19.87 -9.37
CA PRO A 328 8.49 -21.02 -8.67
C PRO A 328 9.44 -20.64 -7.54
N TRP A 329 10.01 -19.44 -7.58
CA TRP A 329 10.91 -18.90 -6.56
C TRP A 329 10.20 -18.43 -5.30
N HIS A 330 8.89 -18.07 -5.38
CA HIS A 330 8.15 -17.36 -4.34
C HIS A 330 7.57 -18.31 -3.28
N TRP A 331 7.92 -18.05 -2.01
CA TRP A 331 7.46 -18.83 -0.86
C TRP A 331 6.98 -17.92 0.25
N GLU A 332 5.86 -18.31 0.91
CA GLU A 332 5.23 -17.50 1.93
C GLU A 332 5.19 -18.24 3.27
N TYR A 333 5.45 -17.51 4.36
CA TYR A 333 5.33 -18.03 5.71
C TYR A 333 3.88 -17.94 6.18
N ALA A 334 3.27 -19.10 6.44
CA ALA A 334 1.89 -19.23 6.90
C ALA A 334 1.77 -19.42 8.43
N GLY A 335 2.89 -19.68 9.13
CA GLY A 335 2.91 -19.90 10.59
C GLY A 335 3.02 -21.34 10.98
#